data_ee1777f6a0943562d2374c5d58b5f233
#
_entry.id   ee1777f6a0943562d2374c5d58b5f233
#
_cell.length_a   1.000
_cell.length_b   1.000
_cell.length_c   1.000
_cell.angle_alpha   90.00
_cell.angle_beta   90.00
_cell.angle_gamma   90.00
#
_symmetry.space_group_name_H-M   'P 1'
#
loop_
_entity.id
_entity.type
_entity.pdbx_description
1 polymer ?
#
loop_
_entity_poly.entity_id
_entity_poly.type
_entity_poly.pdbx_seq_one_letter_code
_entity_poly.pdbx_strand_id
1 'polypeptide(L)'
;MNFPAELKYSKSHEWVRMDGEIAVVGISDFAQDALGDVVFINLPTEGDAVTAGESFGDVESVKTVSDIISPVSGTICAVNEALADAPETLNSDPYGAWIIKVEGIGGTEELLDAAAYEAHCAEEG
;
A
#
# COMPACT_ATOMS: atom_id res chain seq x y z
N MET A 1 16.89 -4.05 0.10
CA MET A 1 15.57 -3.41 0.22
C MET A 1 15.35 -2.89 1.62
N ASN A 2 14.56 -1.86 1.73
CA ASN A 2 14.27 -1.24 3.02
C ASN A 2 12.87 -1.64 3.52
N PHE A 3 12.80 -2.14 4.76
CA PHE A 3 11.54 -2.49 5.40
C PHE A 3 11.51 -1.83 6.79
N PRO A 4 11.02 -0.58 6.89
CA PRO A 4 10.98 0.14 8.17
C PRO A 4 10.31 -0.68 9.28
N ALA A 5 10.97 -0.74 10.43
CA ALA A 5 10.52 -1.57 11.56
C ALA A 5 9.26 -1.05 12.24
N GLU A 6 8.95 0.23 12.08
CA GLU A 6 7.77 0.87 12.66
C GLU A 6 6.49 0.61 11.88
N LEU A 7 6.59 0.00 10.69
CA LEU A 7 5.44 -0.32 9.84
C LEU A 7 5.00 -1.77 10.02
N LYS A 8 3.77 -2.04 9.62
CA LYS A 8 3.26 -3.40 9.45
C LYS A 8 3.03 -3.63 7.96
N TYR A 9 3.02 -4.88 7.56
CA TYR A 9 2.97 -5.24 6.15
C TYR A 9 1.97 -6.37 5.91
N SER A 10 1.24 -6.28 4.80
CA SER A 10 0.36 -7.36 4.37
C SER A 10 1.15 -8.33 3.48
N LYS A 11 0.63 -9.55 3.34
CA LYS A 11 1.24 -10.56 2.45
C LYS A 11 1.14 -10.18 0.97
N SER A 12 0.25 -9.26 0.64
CA SER A 12 0.09 -8.72 -0.72
C SER A 12 0.97 -7.49 -0.98
N HIS A 13 1.85 -7.16 -0.02
CA HIS A 13 2.90 -6.15 -0.16
C HIS A 13 2.44 -4.69 -0.02
N GLU A 14 1.40 -4.47 0.77
CA GLU A 14 1.03 -3.12 1.21
C GLU A 14 1.58 -2.90 2.62
N TRP A 15 1.99 -1.65 2.92
CA TRP A 15 2.38 -1.30 4.28
C TRP A 15 1.27 -0.50 4.96
N VAL A 16 1.25 -0.57 6.29
CA VAL A 16 0.31 0.18 7.12
C VAL A 16 1.08 0.90 8.22
N ARG A 17 0.78 2.17 8.39
CA ARG A 17 1.27 2.97 9.52
C ARG A 17 0.05 3.53 10.23
N MET A 18 -0.05 3.28 11.53
CA MET A 18 -1.14 3.87 12.33
C MET A 18 -0.74 5.27 12.79
N ASP A 19 -1.55 6.24 12.45
CA ASP A 19 -1.40 7.63 12.87
C ASP A 19 -2.63 7.94 13.72
N GLY A 20 -2.52 7.66 15.04
CA GLY A 20 -3.68 7.67 15.92
C GLY A 20 -4.64 6.55 15.52
N GLU A 21 -5.87 6.92 15.17
CA GLU A 21 -6.90 5.98 14.75
C GLU A 21 -6.97 5.85 13.22
N ILE A 22 -6.11 6.57 12.50
CA ILE A 22 -6.06 6.58 11.04
C ILE A 22 -5.00 5.61 10.57
N ALA A 23 -5.35 4.73 9.63
CA ALA A 23 -4.40 3.85 8.97
C ALA A 23 -3.91 4.51 7.69
N VAL A 24 -2.60 4.70 7.56
CA VAL A 24 -1.97 5.21 6.34
C VAL A 24 -1.46 4.00 5.57
N VAL A 25 -1.81 3.89 4.30
CA VAL A 25 -1.53 2.70 3.47
C VAL A 25 -0.75 3.07 2.22
N GLY A 26 0.23 2.26 1.89
CA GLY A 26 0.99 2.38 0.66
C GLY A 26 1.52 1.02 0.25
N ILE A 27 2.36 0.98 -0.79
CA ILE A 27 3.01 -0.25 -1.24
C ILE A 27 4.45 -0.29 -0.76
N SER A 28 4.95 -1.50 -0.50
CA SER A 28 6.31 -1.69 0.04
C SER A 28 7.38 -1.52 -1.02
N ASP A 29 8.63 -1.44 -0.56
CA ASP A 29 9.80 -1.41 -1.44
C ASP A 29 9.88 -2.67 -2.32
N PHE A 30 9.53 -3.82 -1.77
CA PHE A 30 9.46 -5.08 -2.53
C PHE A 30 8.42 -4.98 -3.65
N ALA A 31 7.24 -4.41 -3.35
CA ALA A 31 6.18 -4.27 -4.35
C ALA A 31 6.60 -3.38 -5.52
N GLN A 32 7.20 -2.21 -5.24
CA GLN A 32 7.61 -1.32 -6.32
C GLN A 32 8.75 -1.92 -7.15
N ASP A 33 9.64 -2.68 -6.52
CA ASP A 33 10.73 -3.34 -7.23
C ASP A 33 10.20 -4.42 -8.18
N ALA A 34 9.23 -5.19 -7.71
CA ALA A 34 8.60 -6.23 -8.51
C ALA A 34 7.81 -5.66 -9.69
N LEU A 35 7.19 -4.49 -9.50
CA LEU A 35 6.44 -3.80 -10.55
C LEU A 35 7.35 -3.21 -11.62
N GLY A 36 8.53 -2.71 -11.22
CA GLY A 36 9.38 -1.90 -12.08
C GLY A 36 8.84 -0.48 -12.18
N ASP A 37 9.17 0.24 -13.24
CA ASP A 37 8.81 1.65 -13.37
C ASP A 37 7.29 1.85 -13.43
N VAL A 38 6.75 2.53 -12.43
CA VAL A 38 5.33 2.84 -12.34
C VAL A 38 5.00 4.00 -13.28
N VAL A 39 3.98 3.83 -14.09
CA VAL A 39 3.58 4.82 -15.09
C VAL A 39 2.19 5.40 -14.84
N PHE A 40 1.36 4.70 -14.05
CA PHE A 40 0.00 5.15 -13.77
C PHE A 40 -0.53 4.50 -12.49
N ILE A 41 -1.41 5.19 -11.78
CA ILE A 41 -2.12 4.65 -10.63
C ILE A 41 -3.60 5.03 -10.72
N ASN A 42 -4.48 4.04 -10.52
CA ASN A 42 -5.91 4.28 -10.41
C ASN A 42 -6.24 4.45 -8.94
N LEU A 43 -6.50 5.69 -8.54
CA LEU A 43 -6.82 6.04 -7.17
C LEU A 43 -8.32 5.90 -6.89
N PRO A 44 -8.70 5.49 -5.67
CA PRO A 44 -10.10 5.51 -5.26
C PRO A 44 -10.54 6.93 -4.92
N THR A 45 -11.76 7.07 -4.44
CA THR A 45 -12.34 8.36 -4.08
C THR A 45 -12.47 8.47 -2.56
N GLU A 46 -12.18 9.63 -2.01
CA GLU A 46 -12.41 9.93 -0.60
C GLU A 46 -13.88 9.68 -0.27
N GLY A 47 -14.14 8.99 0.82
CA GLY A 47 -15.49 8.58 1.23
C GLY A 47 -15.85 7.15 0.85
N ASP A 48 -15.07 6.51 -0.03
CA ASP A 48 -15.32 5.11 -0.40
C ASP A 48 -15.01 4.20 0.78
N ALA A 49 -15.79 3.12 0.89
CA ALA A 49 -15.52 2.07 1.86
C ALA A 49 -14.47 1.12 1.31
N VAL A 50 -13.58 0.63 2.16
CA VAL A 50 -12.61 -0.41 1.81
C VAL A 50 -12.81 -1.61 2.73
N THR A 51 -12.50 -2.79 2.22
CA THR A 51 -12.60 -4.04 2.97
C THR A 51 -11.24 -4.73 2.96
N ALA A 52 -10.78 -5.16 4.13
CA ALA A 52 -9.51 -5.89 4.25
C ALA A 52 -9.51 -7.09 3.30
N GLY A 53 -8.46 -7.23 2.52
CA GLY A 53 -8.32 -8.31 1.55
C GLY A 53 -8.91 -8.04 0.17
N GLU A 54 -9.55 -6.89 -0.04
CA GLU A 54 -10.13 -6.54 -1.33
C GLU A 54 -9.38 -5.38 -1.99
N SER A 55 -9.39 -5.37 -3.32
CA SER A 55 -8.76 -4.32 -4.10
C SER A 55 -9.49 -2.99 -3.94
N PHE A 56 -8.73 -1.90 -3.76
CA PHE A 56 -9.29 -0.54 -3.77
C PHE A 56 -8.76 0.31 -4.92
N GLY A 57 -7.86 -0.21 -5.71
CA GLY A 57 -7.27 0.48 -6.85
C GLY A 57 -6.27 -0.42 -7.54
N ASP A 58 -5.51 0.14 -8.49
CA ASP A 58 -4.45 -0.60 -9.15
C ASP A 58 -3.31 0.31 -9.58
N VAL A 59 -2.16 -0.30 -9.84
CA VAL A 59 -0.95 0.38 -10.30
C VAL A 59 -0.54 -0.23 -11.63
N GLU A 60 -0.27 0.61 -12.62
CA GLU A 60 0.28 0.19 -13.90
C GLU A 60 1.77 0.51 -13.95
N SER A 61 2.55 -0.46 -14.37
CA SER A 61 3.98 -0.28 -14.63
C SER A 61 4.27 -0.59 -16.09
N VAL A 62 5.51 -0.41 -16.50
CA VAL A 62 5.94 -0.75 -17.85
C VAL A 62 5.81 -2.24 -18.15
N LYS A 63 5.69 -3.09 -17.12
CA LYS A 63 5.60 -4.55 -17.26
C LYS A 63 4.20 -5.11 -17.09
N THR A 64 3.40 -4.52 -16.18
CA THR A 64 2.18 -5.18 -15.71
C THR A 64 1.22 -4.20 -15.04
N VAL A 65 0.01 -4.70 -14.75
CA VAL A 65 -0.99 -4.00 -13.93
C VAL A 65 -1.21 -4.87 -12.70
N SER A 66 -1.19 -4.26 -11.52
CA SER A 66 -1.35 -4.97 -10.25
C SER A 66 -2.40 -4.30 -9.38
N ASP A 67 -3.32 -5.10 -8.83
CA ASP A 67 -4.29 -4.59 -7.87
C ASP A 67 -3.59 -4.20 -6.57
N ILE A 68 -4.11 -3.16 -5.92
CA ILE A 68 -3.67 -2.77 -4.58
C ILE A 68 -4.75 -3.26 -3.62
N ILE A 69 -4.36 -4.14 -2.71
CA ILE A 69 -5.29 -4.76 -1.77
C ILE A 69 -5.29 -3.98 -0.47
N SER A 70 -6.46 -3.67 0.05
CA SER A 70 -6.54 -2.96 1.33
C SER A 70 -6.19 -3.90 2.49
N PRO A 71 -5.24 -3.51 3.35
CA PRO A 71 -4.93 -4.32 4.52
C PRO A 71 -5.91 -4.10 5.67
N VAL A 72 -6.80 -3.12 5.55
CA VAL A 72 -7.74 -2.74 6.61
C VAL A 72 -9.13 -2.50 6.04
N SER A 73 -10.15 -2.66 6.88
CA SER A 73 -11.53 -2.28 6.57
C SER A 73 -11.84 -0.95 7.21
N GLY A 74 -12.55 -0.07 6.50
CA GLY A 74 -12.94 1.23 7.00
C GLY A 74 -13.39 2.13 5.88
N THR A 75 -13.29 3.44 6.10
CA THR A 75 -13.69 4.46 5.13
C THR A 75 -12.49 5.32 4.76
N ILE A 76 -12.28 5.54 3.48
CA ILE A 76 -11.19 6.39 3.00
C ILE A 76 -11.46 7.84 3.40
N CYS A 77 -10.57 8.41 4.22
CA CYS A 77 -10.68 9.81 4.65
C CYS A 77 -9.72 10.74 3.92
N ALA A 78 -8.74 10.19 3.20
CA ALA A 78 -7.85 10.98 2.36
C ALA A 78 -7.25 10.10 1.26
N VAL A 79 -6.97 10.71 0.11
CA VAL A 79 -6.31 10.09 -1.03
C VAL A 79 -5.14 10.98 -1.43
N ASN A 80 -3.99 10.41 -1.69
CA ASN A 80 -2.82 11.17 -2.12
C ASN A 80 -2.90 11.44 -3.63
N GLU A 81 -3.60 12.48 -3.99
CA GLU A 81 -3.83 12.82 -5.39
C GLU A 81 -2.56 13.26 -6.13
N ALA A 82 -1.51 13.64 -5.41
CA ALA A 82 -0.22 13.95 -6.02
C ALA A 82 0.36 12.76 -6.79
N LEU A 83 -0.02 11.54 -6.42
CA LEU A 83 0.43 10.33 -7.13
C LEU A 83 -0.16 10.23 -8.55
N ALA A 84 -1.31 10.86 -8.80
CA ALA A 84 -1.89 10.90 -10.14
C ALA A 84 -1.00 11.67 -11.12
N ASP A 85 -0.30 12.70 -10.62
CA ASP A 85 0.60 13.52 -11.44
C ASP A 85 2.04 12.95 -11.46
N ALA A 86 2.42 12.22 -10.41
CA ALA A 86 3.78 11.70 -10.27
C ALA A 86 3.76 10.26 -9.72
N PRO A 87 3.19 9.29 -10.47
CA PRO A 87 3.08 7.92 -9.99
C PRO A 87 4.44 7.25 -9.74
N GLU A 88 5.48 7.71 -10.40
CA GLU A 88 6.86 7.21 -10.21
C GLU A 88 7.41 7.48 -8.81
N THR A 89 6.74 8.31 -8.01
CA THR A 89 7.12 8.51 -6.60
C THR A 89 7.01 7.19 -5.82
N LEU A 90 6.14 6.29 -6.25
CA LEU A 90 6.04 4.95 -5.66
C LEU A 90 7.35 4.18 -5.79
N ASN A 91 8.11 4.42 -6.85
CA ASN A 91 9.43 3.82 -7.05
C ASN A 91 10.52 4.48 -6.22
N SER A 92 10.54 5.82 -6.23
CA SER A 92 11.62 6.59 -5.60
C SER A 92 11.48 6.69 -4.09
N ASP A 93 10.24 6.68 -3.58
CA ASP A 93 9.98 6.85 -2.15
C ASP A 93 8.70 6.11 -1.73
N PRO A 94 8.71 4.77 -1.75
CA PRO A 94 7.50 3.98 -1.49
C PRO A 94 6.90 4.21 -0.09
N TYR A 95 7.72 4.56 0.89
CA TYR A 95 7.23 4.77 2.26
C TYR A 95 6.82 6.21 2.55
N GLY A 96 7.25 7.16 1.72
CA GLY A 96 6.75 8.53 1.76
C GLY A 96 5.54 8.72 0.86
N ALA A 97 5.39 7.88 -0.16
CA ALA A 97 4.28 7.94 -1.13
C ALA A 97 3.07 7.15 -0.62
N TRP A 98 2.44 7.63 0.44
CA TRP A 98 1.21 7.01 0.92
C TRP A 98 0.12 7.13 -0.16
N ILE A 99 -0.77 6.15 -0.22
CA ILE A 99 -1.81 6.09 -1.24
C ILE A 99 -3.15 6.55 -0.68
N ILE A 100 -3.58 5.96 0.43
CA ILE A 100 -4.84 6.31 1.10
C ILE A 100 -4.65 6.40 2.61
N LYS A 101 -5.60 7.10 3.24
CA LYS A 101 -5.76 7.10 4.70
C LYS A 101 -7.15 6.60 4.99
N VAL A 102 -7.28 5.69 5.94
CA VAL A 102 -8.52 5.01 6.27
C VAL A 102 -8.88 5.27 7.73
N GLU A 103 -10.14 5.66 7.97
CA GLU A 103 -10.69 5.86 9.30
C GLU A 103 -11.76 4.83 9.61
N GLY A 104 -12.21 4.75 10.86
CA GLY A 104 -13.26 3.82 11.26
C GLY A 104 -12.84 2.37 11.07
N ILE A 105 -11.63 2.04 11.47
CA ILE A 105 -11.05 0.71 11.25
C ILE A 105 -11.88 -0.36 11.95
N GLY A 106 -12.47 -1.28 11.17
CA GLY A 106 -13.32 -2.36 11.67
C GLY A 106 -12.72 -3.75 11.55
N GLY A 107 -11.61 -3.88 10.82
CA GLY A 107 -10.93 -5.16 10.64
C GLY A 107 -9.63 -4.97 9.90
N THR A 108 -8.75 -5.96 9.99
CA THR A 108 -7.45 -5.94 9.30
C THR A 108 -7.16 -7.32 8.73
N GLU A 109 -6.35 -7.34 7.65
CA GLU A 109 -5.71 -8.56 7.20
C GLU A 109 -4.67 -9.00 8.23
N GLU A 110 -4.16 -10.20 8.10
CA GLU A 110 -3.02 -10.63 8.89
C GLU A 110 -1.83 -9.74 8.51
N LEU A 111 -1.37 -8.95 9.47
CA LEU A 111 -0.25 -8.04 9.25
C LEU A 111 1.03 -8.62 9.86
N LEU A 112 2.12 -8.44 9.14
CA LEU A 112 3.44 -8.92 9.53
C LEU A 112 4.29 -7.75 10.01
N ASP A 113 5.17 -7.98 10.98
CA ASP A 113 6.19 -7.00 11.33
C ASP A 113 7.29 -7.04 10.24
N ALA A 114 8.24 -6.12 10.31
CA ALA A 114 9.28 -6.02 9.29
C ALA A 114 10.09 -7.31 9.14
N ALA A 115 10.43 -7.98 10.24
CA ALA A 115 11.23 -9.20 10.20
C ALA A 115 10.46 -10.35 9.55
N ALA A 116 9.19 -10.53 9.92
CA ALA A 116 8.34 -11.58 9.34
C ALA A 116 8.06 -11.30 7.86
N TYR A 117 7.86 -10.04 7.52
CA TYR A 117 7.62 -9.63 6.14
C TYR A 117 8.87 -9.86 5.26
N GLU A 118 10.05 -9.52 5.79
CA GLU A 118 11.31 -9.75 5.07
C GLU A 118 11.47 -11.23 4.74
N ALA A 119 11.16 -12.11 5.71
CA ALA A 119 11.19 -13.55 5.48
C ALA A 119 10.18 -13.99 4.43
N HIS A 120 8.98 -13.40 4.44
CA HIS A 120 7.95 -13.67 3.44
C HIS A 120 8.41 -13.26 2.04
N CYS A 121 9.03 -12.09 1.90
CA CYS A 121 9.57 -11.63 0.62
C CYS A 121 10.68 -12.54 0.11
N ALA A 122 11.52 -13.05 1.01
CA ALA A 122 12.60 -13.98 0.64
C ALA A 122 12.05 -15.29 0.06
N GLU A 123 10.90 -15.73 0.53
CA GLU A 123 10.24 -16.94 0.00
C GLU A 123 9.65 -16.71 -1.38
N GLU A 124 9.19 -15.50 -1.68
CA GLU A 124 8.61 -15.16 -2.99
C GLU A 124 9.67 -14.80 -4.01
N GLY A 125 10.76 -14.21 -3.55
CA GLY A 125 11.79 -13.71 -4.40
C GLY A 125 12.93 -14.61 -4.62
#